data_a377078838cef58e1d5fe6a16c1a37d2
#
_entry.id   a377078838cef58e1d5fe6a16c1a37d2
#
_cell.length_a   1.000
_cell.length_b   1.000
_cell.length_c   1.000
_cell.angle_alpha   90.00
_cell.angle_beta   90.00
_cell.angle_gamma   90.00
#
_symmetry.space_group_name_H-M   'P 1'
#
loop_
_entity.id
_entity.type
_entity.pdbx_description
1 polymer ?
#
loop_
_entity_poly.entity_id
_entity_poly.type
_entity_poly.pdbx_seq_one_letter_code
_entity_poly.pdbx_strand_id
1 'polypeptide(L)'
;MESNSNEGRYRGCIPSYGDAGFCAAVMDTNRGSWQRPDIVSSLITRPDMTVVDLGAGTGYFVDLFSPQLPEGKIIALDPEASLTTWMEERKKRDSLDNVYIHQITEDDPGLDQLSDEIDLLFVGYTYFHFSDPVTYFRDKVYPYIQDKTVVAIADIAPVQGQARHTVSAQQVIIEMTEAGFELMTEPTTVYDQYLIIIKKSSQ
;
A
#
# COMPACT_ATOMS: atom_id res chain seq x y z
N MET A 1 -28.41 -1.15 23.53
CA MET A 1 -27.00 -1.56 23.36
C MET A 1 -26.83 -1.91 21.90
N GLU A 2 -26.52 -0.92 21.09
CA GLU A 2 -26.27 -1.11 19.67
C GLU A 2 -24.84 -1.63 19.53
N SER A 3 -24.70 -2.87 19.09
CA SER A 3 -23.41 -3.49 18.78
C SER A 3 -22.78 -2.74 17.62
N ASN A 4 -21.56 -2.30 17.84
CA ASN A 4 -20.73 -1.51 16.95
C ASN A 4 -20.60 -2.18 15.57
N SER A 5 -21.37 -1.68 14.60
CA SER A 5 -21.49 -2.24 13.23
C SER A 5 -20.23 -2.08 12.37
N ASN A 6 -19.14 -1.49 12.90
CA ASN A 6 -17.90 -1.26 12.16
C ASN A 6 -16.87 -2.41 12.27
N GLU A 7 -16.85 -3.18 13.36
CA GLU A 7 -15.92 -4.31 13.46
C GLU A 7 -16.21 -5.42 12.44
N GLY A 8 -17.47 -5.62 12.06
CA GLY A 8 -17.86 -6.61 11.05
C GLY A 8 -17.45 -6.22 9.60
N ARG A 9 -17.30 -4.94 9.31
CA ARG A 9 -17.01 -4.47 7.94
C ARG A 9 -15.56 -4.69 7.52
N TYR A 10 -14.62 -4.57 8.45
CA TYR A 10 -13.20 -4.80 8.15
C TYR A 10 -12.86 -6.29 8.07
N ARG A 11 -13.48 -7.13 8.90
CA ARG A 11 -13.30 -8.58 8.86
C ARG A 11 -13.86 -9.22 7.58
N GLY A 12 -14.87 -8.60 6.97
CA GLY A 12 -15.47 -9.10 5.72
C GLY A 12 -14.62 -8.89 4.46
N CYS A 13 -13.57 -8.08 4.56
CA CYS A 13 -12.65 -7.81 3.45
C CYS A 13 -11.29 -8.48 3.58
N ILE A 14 -11.10 -9.30 4.60
CA ILE A 14 -10.00 -10.26 4.63
C ILE A 14 -10.45 -11.45 3.78
N PRO A 15 -9.67 -11.93 2.82
CA PRO A 15 -10.05 -12.96 1.85
C PRO A 15 -10.58 -14.26 2.46
N SER A 16 -10.16 -14.59 3.67
CA SER A 16 -10.71 -15.70 4.45
C SER A 16 -12.18 -15.51 4.87
N TYR A 17 -12.79 -14.33 4.66
CA TYR A 17 -14.14 -13.99 5.11
C TYR A 17 -15.11 -13.47 4.04
N GLY A 18 -14.67 -13.31 2.78
CA GLY A 18 -15.53 -12.80 1.73
C GLY A 18 -14.95 -12.93 0.33
N ASP A 19 -15.79 -12.75 -0.69
CA ASP A 19 -15.33 -12.70 -2.05
C ASP A 19 -14.72 -11.32 -2.36
N ALA A 20 -13.72 -11.30 -3.27
CA ALA A 20 -12.99 -10.08 -3.65
C ALA A 20 -13.91 -9.00 -4.24
N GLY A 21 -14.99 -9.38 -4.94
CA GLY A 21 -15.96 -8.44 -5.50
C GLY A 21 -16.76 -7.73 -4.43
N PHE A 22 -17.16 -8.43 -3.37
CA PHE A 22 -17.83 -7.83 -2.23
C PHE A 22 -16.89 -6.87 -1.49
N CYS A 23 -15.63 -7.27 -1.29
CA CYS A 23 -14.60 -6.42 -0.68
C CYS A 23 -14.39 -5.13 -1.50
N ALA A 24 -14.26 -5.24 -2.83
CA ALA A 24 -14.15 -4.09 -3.70
C ALA A 24 -15.37 -3.16 -3.58
N ALA A 25 -16.58 -3.69 -3.67
CA ALA A 25 -17.80 -2.90 -3.58
C ALA A 25 -17.94 -2.15 -2.24
N VAL A 26 -17.61 -2.81 -1.13
CA VAL A 26 -17.67 -2.20 0.21
C VAL A 26 -16.55 -1.20 0.43
N MET A 27 -15.34 -1.53 -0.02
CA MET A 27 -14.16 -0.68 0.17
C MET A 27 -14.21 0.54 -0.75
N ASP A 28 -14.52 0.39 -2.02
CA ASP A 28 -14.50 1.48 -3.00
C ASP A 28 -15.61 2.51 -2.75
N THR A 29 -16.77 2.09 -2.25
CA THR A 29 -17.90 2.99 -1.97
C THR A 29 -17.61 4.01 -0.85
N ASN A 30 -16.73 3.69 0.08
CA ASN A 30 -16.49 4.52 1.27
C ASN A 30 -15.04 5.02 1.41
N ARG A 31 -14.11 4.59 0.55
CA ARG A 31 -12.69 4.92 0.70
C ARG A 31 -12.39 6.40 0.65
N GLY A 32 -13.00 7.14 -0.26
CA GLY A 32 -12.79 8.58 -0.36
C GLY A 32 -13.19 9.37 0.89
N SER A 33 -13.96 8.77 1.82
CA SER A 33 -14.34 9.41 3.07
C SER A 33 -13.35 9.16 4.22
N TRP A 34 -12.51 8.13 4.15
CA TRP A 34 -11.61 7.75 5.23
C TRP A 34 -10.17 7.44 4.79
N GLN A 35 -9.91 7.23 3.51
CA GLN A 35 -8.56 7.24 2.94
C GLN A 35 -8.40 8.54 2.15
N ARG A 36 -7.40 9.32 2.46
CA ARG A 36 -7.16 10.64 1.87
C ARG A 36 -6.48 10.51 0.50
N PRO A 37 -7.25 10.25 -0.58
CA PRO A 37 -6.68 10.09 -1.92
C PRO A 37 -5.95 11.34 -2.40
N ASP A 38 -6.36 12.52 -1.92
CA ASP A 38 -5.72 13.79 -2.22
C ASP A 38 -4.26 13.89 -1.74
N ILE A 39 -3.96 13.32 -0.56
CA ILE A 39 -2.59 13.30 -0.02
C ILE A 39 -1.73 12.31 -0.81
N VAL A 40 -2.29 11.17 -1.13
CA VAL A 40 -1.58 10.06 -1.79
C VAL A 40 -1.38 10.33 -3.28
N SER A 41 -2.35 10.97 -3.95
CA SER A 41 -2.22 11.29 -5.38
C SER A 41 -1.06 12.24 -5.68
N SER A 42 -0.64 13.06 -4.72
CA SER A 42 0.52 13.95 -4.87
C SER A 42 1.87 13.21 -4.94
N LEU A 43 1.91 11.91 -4.66
CA LEU A 43 3.10 11.07 -4.78
C LEU A 43 3.52 10.83 -6.24
N ILE A 44 2.58 10.92 -7.18
CA ILE A 44 2.89 10.81 -8.60
C ILE A 44 3.35 12.19 -9.09
N THR A 45 4.65 12.32 -9.30
CA THR A 45 5.29 13.59 -9.67
C THR A 45 5.64 13.69 -11.15
N ARG A 46 5.63 12.57 -11.87
CA ARG A 46 5.95 12.47 -13.30
C ARG A 46 5.09 11.38 -13.96
N PRO A 47 4.72 11.55 -15.24
CA PRO A 47 3.86 10.60 -15.94
C PRO A 47 4.55 9.27 -16.33
N ASP A 48 5.88 9.22 -16.26
CA ASP A 48 6.74 8.10 -16.66
C ASP A 48 7.25 7.23 -15.50
N MET A 49 6.74 7.45 -14.27
CA MET A 49 7.18 6.71 -13.09
C MET A 49 6.84 5.23 -13.17
N THR A 50 7.71 4.41 -12.60
CA THR A 50 7.41 3.03 -12.20
C THR A 50 7.01 3.02 -10.73
N VAL A 51 5.76 2.68 -10.46
CA VAL A 51 5.17 2.61 -9.13
C VAL A 51 4.94 1.15 -8.74
N VAL A 52 5.33 0.78 -7.55
CA VAL A 52 4.98 -0.51 -6.93
C VAL A 52 3.98 -0.24 -5.82
N ASP A 53 2.80 -0.87 -5.87
CA ASP A 53 1.79 -0.86 -4.81
C ASP A 53 1.88 -2.20 -4.06
N LEU A 54 2.49 -2.16 -2.87
CA LEU A 54 2.74 -3.34 -2.04
C LEU A 54 1.57 -3.55 -1.07
N GLY A 55 0.84 -4.65 -1.24
CA GLY A 55 -0.42 -4.92 -0.58
C GLY A 55 -1.57 -4.19 -1.27
N ALA A 56 -1.65 -4.31 -2.59
CA ALA A 56 -2.59 -3.56 -3.43
C ALA A 56 -4.07 -3.87 -3.14
N GLY A 57 -4.36 -5.00 -2.50
CA GLY A 57 -5.72 -5.39 -2.11
C GLY A 57 -6.66 -5.49 -3.30
N THR A 58 -7.75 -4.73 -3.28
CA THR A 58 -8.73 -4.67 -4.38
C THR A 58 -8.30 -3.77 -5.54
N GLY A 59 -7.13 -3.11 -5.46
CA GLY A 59 -6.61 -2.21 -6.49
C GLY A 59 -7.14 -0.78 -6.42
N TYR A 60 -7.56 -0.31 -5.25
CA TYR A 60 -8.04 1.07 -5.10
C TYR A 60 -6.99 2.11 -5.47
N PHE A 61 -5.75 1.95 -4.98
CA PHE A 61 -4.67 2.88 -5.31
C PHE A 61 -4.13 2.64 -6.72
N VAL A 62 -4.26 1.43 -7.26
CA VAL A 62 -3.99 1.16 -8.67
C VAL A 62 -4.87 2.04 -9.56
N ASP A 63 -6.16 2.11 -9.28
CA ASP A 63 -7.10 2.97 -10.03
C ASP A 63 -6.80 4.47 -9.86
N LEU A 64 -6.32 4.86 -8.69
CA LEU A 64 -5.97 6.26 -8.41
C LEU A 64 -4.70 6.68 -9.16
N PHE A 65 -3.69 5.80 -9.24
CA PHE A 65 -2.38 6.11 -9.80
C PHE A 65 -2.30 5.86 -11.30
N SER A 66 -2.90 4.79 -11.82
CA SER A 66 -2.73 4.39 -13.22
C SER A 66 -3.10 5.47 -14.24
N PRO A 67 -4.14 6.31 -14.05
CA PRO A 67 -4.44 7.40 -14.98
C PRO A 67 -3.40 8.52 -15.00
N GLN A 68 -2.58 8.61 -13.94
CA GLN A 68 -1.52 9.61 -13.81
C GLN A 68 -0.18 9.15 -14.42
N LEU A 69 -0.13 7.90 -14.89
CA LEU A 69 1.08 7.25 -15.41
C LEU A 69 0.92 6.85 -16.90
N PRO A 70 0.54 7.77 -17.81
CA PRO A 70 0.32 7.42 -19.23
C PRO A 70 1.59 6.95 -19.96
N GLU A 71 2.77 7.29 -19.46
CA GLU A 71 4.08 6.90 -20.00
C GLU A 71 4.84 5.96 -19.05
N GLY A 72 4.29 5.72 -17.86
CA GLY A 72 4.84 4.88 -16.81
C GLY A 72 4.03 3.61 -16.60
N LYS A 73 4.15 3.04 -15.42
CA LYS A 73 3.42 1.83 -15.04
C LYS A 73 3.21 1.72 -13.54
N ILE A 74 2.22 0.93 -13.17
CA ILE A 74 2.02 0.48 -11.79
C ILE A 74 2.08 -1.05 -11.72
N ILE A 75 2.83 -1.54 -10.75
CA ILE A 75 3.01 -2.95 -10.43
C ILE A 75 2.31 -3.20 -9.11
N ALA A 76 1.18 -3.88 -9.15
CA ALA A 76 0.37 -4.24 -7.99
C ALA A 76 0.82 -5.59 -7.44
N LEU A 77 1.23 -5.61 -6.18
CA LEU A 77 1.70 -6.80 -5.49
C LEU A 77 0.74 -7.14 -4.35
N ASP A 78 0.22 -8.35 -4.33
CA ASP A 78 -0.64 -8.82 -3.23
C ASP A 78 -0.46 -10.32 -3.00
N PRO A 79 -0.41 -10.82 -1.75
CA PRO A 79 -0.27 -12.25 -1.47
C PRO A 79 -1.57 -13.02 -1.72
N GLU A 80 -2.71 -12.36 -1.73
CA GLU A 80 -4.00 -13.01 -1.77
C GLU A 80 -4.47 -13.28 -3.22
N ALA A 81 -4.56 -14.54 -3.59
CA ALA A 81 -4.91 -14.98 -4.95
C ALA A 81 -6.28 -14.47 -5.42
N SER A 82 -7.25 -14.35 -4.53
CA SER A 82 -8.59 -13.87 -4.89
C SER A 82 -8.57 -12.39 -5.25
N LEU A 83 -7.74 -11.59 -4.59
CA LEU A 83 -7.58 -10.16 -4.86
C LEU A 83 -6.80 -9.90 -6.15
N THR A 84 -5.73 -10.65 -6.39
CA THR A 84 -4.98 -10.56 -7.66
C THR A 84 -5.83 -10.98 -8.85
N THR A 85 -6.62 -12.05 -8.72
CA THR A 85 -7.59 -12.47 -9.75
C THR A 85 -8.61 -11.36 -10.03
N TRP A 86 -9.17 -10.76 -8.98
CA TRP A 86 -10.11 -9.63 -9.12
C TRP A 86 -9.47 -8.45 -9.84
N MET A 87 -8.25 -8.06 -9.49
CA MET A 87 -7.54 -6.96 -10.17
C MET A 87 -7.27 -7.29 -11.64
N GLU A 88 -6.91 -8.54 -11.97
CA GLU A 88 -6.72 -8.98 -13.37
C GLU A 88 -8.01 -8.91 -14.19
N GLU A 89 -9.16 -9.25 -13.61
CA GLU A 89 -10.45 -9.11 -14.27
C GLU A 89 -10.80 -7.63 -14.50
N ARG A 90 -10.55 -6.78 -13.53
CA ARG A 90 -10.73 -5.31 -13.65
C ARG A 90 -9.83 -4.74 -14.73
N LYS A 91 -8.54 -5.07 -14.70
CA LYS A 91 -7.58 -4.64 -15.72
C LYS A 91 -8.07 -4.91 -17.13
N LYS A 92 -8.56 -6.13 -17.37
CA LYS A 92 -9.12 -6.52 -18.68
C LYS A 92 -10.38 -5.75 -19.03
N ARG A 93 -11.32 -5.63 -18.09
CA ARG A 93 -12.59 -4.92 -18.28
C ARG A 93 -12.39 -3.44 -18.60
N ASP A 94 -11.47 -2.80 -17.88
CA ASP A 94 -11.27 -1.35 -17.91
C ASP A 94 -10.11 -0.94 -18.83
N SER A 95 -9.46 -1.92 -19.50
CA SER A 95 -8.34 -1.72 -20.46
C SER A 95 -7.17 -0.94 -19.85
N LEU A 96 -6.72 -1.35 -18.67
CA LEU A 96 -5.62 -0.71 -17.96
C LEU A 96 -4.27 -1.29 -18.43
N ASP A 97 -3.76 -0.80 -19.56
CA ASP A 97 -2.57 -1.35 -20.23
C ASP A 97 -1.26 -1.12 -19.44
N ASN A 98 -1.21 -0.09 -18.59
CA ASN A 98 -0.05 0.25 -17.77
C ASN A 98 -0.06 -0.39 -16.37
N VAL A 99 -0.98 -1.31 -16.10
CA VAL A 99 -1.11 -2.03 -14.83
C VAL A 99 -0.55 -3.44 -14.96
N TYR A 100 0.32 -3.85 -14.05
CA TYR A 100 0.91 -5.18 -13.95
C TYR A 100 0.59 -5.75 -12.57
N ILE A 101 0.09 -6.98 -12.50
CA ILE A 101 -0.39 -7.59 -11.27
C ILE A 101 0.41 -8.86 -11.01
N HIS A 102 0.99 -8.98 -9.82
CA HIS A 102 1.72 -10.17 -9.42
C HIS A 102 1.23 -10.67 -8.07
N GLN A 103 0.97 -11.95 -8.00
CA GLN A 103 0.78 -12.61 -6.72
C GLN A 103 2.16 -12.85 -6.09
N ILE A 104 2.29 -12.43 -4.84
CA ILE A 104 3.50 -12.57 -4.03
C ILE A 104 3.26 -13.54 -2.86
N THR A 105 4.19 -13.64 -1.92
CA THR A 105 3.96 -14.30 -0.63
C THR A 105 3.92 -13.27 0.49
N GLU A 106 3.41 -13.64 1.66
CA GLU A 106 3.39 -12.75 2.83
C GLU A 106 4.81 -12.38 3.28
N ASP A 107 5.78 -13.29 3.07
CA ASP A 107 7.16 -13.13 3.54
C ASP A 107 8.11 -12.54 2.48
N ASP A 108 7.67 -12.43 1.21
CA ASP A 108 8.54 -11.99 0.11
C ASP A 108 7.76 -11.25 -0.97
N PRO A 109 8.04 -9.95 -1.22
CA PRO A 109 7.40 -9.15 -2.26
C PRO A 109 7.87 -9.48 -3.68
N GLY A 110 8.87 -10.36 -3.87
CA GLY A 110 9.37 -10.73 -5.18
C GLY A 110 10.03 -9.60 -5.96
N LEU A 111 10.56 -8.58 -5.29
CA LEU A 111 11.18 -7.42 -5.96
C LEU A 111 12.44 -7.78 -6.73
N ASP A 112 13.10 -8.89 -6.39
CA ASP A 112 14.25 -9.45 -7.11
C ASP A 112 13.90 -9.92 -8.54
N GLN A 113 12.62 -10.15 -8.80
CA GLN A 113 12.10 -10.58 -10.11
C GLN A 113 11.72 -9.39 -11.00
N LEU A 114 11.66 -8.18 -10.45
CA LEU A 114 11.38 -6.97 -11.21
C LEU A 114 12.65 -6.47 -11.89
N SER A 115 12.59 -6.31 -13.21
CA SER A 115 13.70 -5.78 -14.00
C SER A 115 13.77 -4.25 -14.04
N ASP A 116 12.72 -3.59 -13.57
CA ASP A 116 12.55 -2.15 -13.66
C ASP A 116 13.13 -1.43 -12.45
N GLU A 117 13.64 -0.24 -12.67
CA GLU A 117 13.92 0.69 -11.58
C GLU A 117 12.60 1.20 -10.99
N ILE A 118 12.49 1.18 -9.66
CA ILE A 118 11.30 1.60 -8.95
C ILE A 118 11.46 3.08 -8.54
N ASP A 119 10.57 3.95 -9.01
CA ASP A 119 10.55 5.35 -8.59
C ASP A 119 9.82 5.52 -7.25
N LEU A 120 8.70 4.82 -7.06
CA LEU A 120 7.88 4.85 -5.85
C LEU A 120 7.50 3.44 -5.43
N LEU A 121 7.83 3.05 -4.20
CA LEU A 121 7.25 1.93 -3.50
C LEU A 121 6.18 2.46 -2.54
N PHE A 122 4.93 2.15 -2.79
CA PHE A 122 3.80 2.58 -1.99
C PHE A 122 3.28 1.43 -1.13
N VAL A 123 3.00 1.71 0.15
CA VAL A 123 2.41 0.79 1.12
C VAL A 123 1.19 1.48 1.70
N GLY A 124 0.02 1.18 1.15
CA GLY A 124 -1.21 1.86 1.52
C GLY A 124 -2.13 1.03 2.41
N TYR A 125 -2.25 1.39 3.68
CA TYR A 125 -3.14 0.73 4.65
C TYR A 125 -2.87 -0.79 4.76
N THR A 126 -1.61 -1.16 4.67
CA THR A 126 -1.12 -2.54 4.66
C THR A 126 -0.07 -2.78 5.74
N TYR A 127 0.60 -1.72 6.21
CA TYR A 127 1.76 -1.84 7.10
C TYR A 127 1.48 -2.66 8.38
N PHE A 128 0.29 -2.52 8.95
CA PHE A 128 -0.10 -3.26 10.16
C PHE A 128 -0.25 -4.78 9.97
N HIS A 129 -0.16 -5.29 8.73
CA HIS A 129 -0.18 -6.73 8.44
C HIS A 129 1.20 -7.38 8.54
N PHE A 130 2.29 -6.60 8.46
CA PHE A 130 3.62 -7.17 8.60
C PHE A 130 3.88 -7.61 10.04
N SER A 131 4.19 -8.88 10.24
CA SER A 131 4.50 -9.44 11.57
C SER A 131 5.88 -9.02 12.09
N ASP A 132 6.85 -8.87 11.19
CA ASP A 132 8.20 -8.36 11.44
C ASP A 132 8.60 -7.39 10.33
N PRO A 133 8.11 -6.13 10.38
CA PRO A 133 8.37 -5.15 9.33
C PRO A 133 9.86 -4.80 9.19
N VAL A 134 10.61 -4.79 10.28
CA VAL A 134 12.05 -4.47 10.25
C VAL A 134 12.79 -5.48 9.37
N THR A 135 12.64 -6.76 9.65
CA THR A 135 13.29 -7.83 8.86
C THR A 135 12.78 -7.84 7.42
N TYR A 136 11.46 -7.70 7.23
CA TYR A 136 10.87 -7.67 5.89
C TYR A 136 11.46 -6.53 5.03
N PHE A 137 11.43 -5.30 5.52
CA PHE A 137 11.92 -4.16 4.75
C PHE A 137 13.43 -4.15 4.60
N ARG A 138 14.20 -4.55 5.63
CA ARG A 138 15.65 -4.62 5.56
C ARG A 138 16.15 -5.69 4.57
N ASP A 139 15.56 -6.88 4.60
CA ASP A 139 16.11 -8.05 3.90
C ASP A 139 15.41 -8.30 2.55
N LYS A 140 14.15 -7.87 2.38
CA LYS A 140 13.32 -8.17 1.21
C LYS A 140 12.97 -6.95 0.34
N VAL A 141 13.09 -5.74 0.90
CA VAL A 141 12.82 -4.51 0.15
C VAL A 141 14.09 -3.73 -0.12
N TYR A 142 14.83 -3.40 0.93
CA TYR A 142 16.03 -2.55 0.86
C TYR A 142 17.04 -2.98 -0.21
N PRO A 143 17.42 -4.27 -0.37
CA PRO A 143 18.42 -4.68 -1.36
C PRO A 143 17.98 -4.48 -2.82
N TYR A 144 16.66 -4.44 -3.07
CA TYR A 144 16.08 -4.51 -4.42
C TYR A 144 15.53 -3.18 -4.94
N ILE A 145 15.57 -2.13 -4.15
CA ILE A 145 15.22 -0.76 -4.58
C ILE A 145 16.47 0.08 -4.77
N GLN A 146 16.37 1.17 -5.51
CA GLN A 146 17.46 2.10 -5.78
C GLN A 146 17.55 3.17 -4.69
N ASP A 147 18.70 3.86 -4.57
CA ASP A 147 18.89 4.94 -3.59
C ASP A 147 17.93 6.14 -3.84
N LYS A 148 17.49 6.32 -5.09
CA LYS A 148 16.53 7.34 -5.50
C LYS A 148 15.07 6.94 -5.27
N THR A 149 14.79 5.66 -4.99
CA THR A 149 13.44 5.16 -4.77
C THR A 149 12.82 5.84 -3.56
N VAL A 150 11.66 6.42 -3.76
CA VAL A 150 10.83 6.92 -2.67
C VAL A 150 10.00 5.76 -2.12
N VAL A 151 10.00 5.58 -0.80
CA VAL A 151 9.08 4.67 -0.13
C VAL A 151 8.05 5.51 0.62
N ALA A 152 6.77 5.30 0.32
CA ALA A 152 5.68 6.04 0.94
C ALA A 152 4.73 5.08 1.68
N ILE A 153 4.53 5.31 2.97
CA ILE A 153 3.68 4.50 3.83
C ILE A 153 2.51 5.36 4.32
N ALA A 154 1.30 5.00 3.89
CA ALA A 154 0.07 5.63 4.34
C ALA A 154 -0.74 4.64 5.20
N ASP A 155 -1.11 5.04 6.41
CA ASP A 155 -1.89 4.18 7.30
C ASP A 155 -2.72 5.01 8.31
N ILE A 156 -3.44 4.29 9.19
CA ILE A 156 -4.31 4.87 10.22
C ILE A 156 -3.61 4.73 11.57
N ALA A 157 -3.51 5.84 12.29
CA ALA A 157 -2.99 5.86 13.65
C ALA A 157 -3.96 5.22 14.65
N PRO A 158 -3.47 4.61 15.74
CA PRO A 158 -4.31 4.12 16.82
C PRO A 158 -5.18 5.23 17.42
N VAL A 159 -6.47 4.98 17.53
CA VAL A 159 -7.40 5.87 18.21
C VAL A 159 -7.76 5.26 19.57
N GLN A 160 -7.64 6.04 20.64
CA GLN A 160 -7.91 5.58 21.98
C GLN A 160 -9.36 5.04 22.10
N GLY A 161 -9.50 3.80 22.60
CA GLY A 161 -10.79 3.14 22.77
C GLY A 161 -11.32 2.42 21.54
N GLN A 162 -10.60 2.39 20.45
CA GLN A 162 -10.93 1.60 19.27
C GLN A 162 -9.99 0.39 19.16
N ALA A 163 -10.58 -0.82 19.11
CA ALA A 163 -9.85 -2.05 18.84
C ALA A 163 -9.63 -2.19 17.33
N ARG A 164 -8.65 -1.46 16.80
CA ARG A 164 -8.20 -1.61 15.41
C ARG A 164 -6.77 -2.15 15.41
N HIS A 165 -6.45 -3.00 14.47
CA HIS A 165 -5.06 -3.31 14.15
C HIS A 165 -4.48 -2.10 13.41
N THR A 166 -3.80 -1.23 14.13
CA THR A 166 -3.20 0.00 13.59
C THR A 166 -1.85 0.22 14.24
N VAL A 167 -0.93 0.84 13.52
CA VAL A 167 0.41 1.18 13.99
C VAL A 167 0.56 2.71 13.98
N SER A 168 1.20 3.27 14.99
CA SER A 168 1.42 4.72 15.02
C SER A 168 2.51 5.14 14.03
N ALA A 169 2.42 6.36 13.49
CA ALA A 169 3.46 6.92 12.63
C ALA A 169 4.85 6.87 13.30
N GLN A 170 4.91 7.15 14.60
CA GLN A 170 6.16 7.10 15.36
C GLN A 170 6.76 5.69 15.39
N GLN A 171 5.93 4.65 15.56
CA GLN A 171 6.40 3.27 15.55
C GLN A 171 6.91 2.87 14.17
N VAL A 172 6.20 3.23 13.10
CA VAL A 172 6.65 2.98 11.72
C VAL A 172 8.00 3.64 11.45
N ILE A 173 8.19 4.89 11.89
CA ILE A 173 9.46 5.60 11.72
C ILE A 173 10.61 4.89 12.43
N ILE A 174 10.38 4.40 13.66
CA ILE A 174 11.39 3.66 14.44
C ILE A 174 11.77 2.38 13.67
N GLU A 175 10.79 1.58 13.28
CA GLU A 175 10.99 0.32 12.57
C GLU A 175 11.67 0.52 11.21
N MET A 176 11.26 1.54 10.45
CA MET A 176 11.89 1.84 9.15
C MET A 176 13.32 2.37 9.30
N THR A 177 13.59 3.15 10.36
CA THR A 177 14.97 3.57 10.66
C THR A 177 15.85 2.37 10.99
N GLU A 178 15.35 1.42 11.78
CA GLU A 178 16.04 0.17 12.09
C GLU A 178 16.25 -0.70 10.84
N ALA A 179 15.32 -0.66 9.90
CA ALA A 179 15.43 -1.34 8.61
C ALA A 179 16.39 -0.65 7.62
N GLY A 180 16.97 0.51 7.96
CA GLY A 180 17.96 1.21 7.14
C GLY A 180 17.41 2.37 6.30
N PHE A 181 16.22 2.86 6.61
CA PHE A 181 15.62 4.00 5.91
C PHE A 181 15.74 5.29 6.74
N GLU A 182 15.63 6.42 6.07
CA GLU A 182 15.59 7.75 6.70
C GLU A 182 14.40 8.57 6.19
N LEU A 183 13.87 9.43 7.03
CA LEU A 183 12.81 10.36 6.65
C LEU A 183 13.29 11.35 5.59
N MET A 184 12.47 11.55 4.56
CA MET A 184 12.67 12.64 3.59
C MET A 184 12.01 13.94 4.02
N THR A 185 10.87 13.84 4.71
CA THR A 185 10.07 14.96 5.19
C THR A 185 9.42 14.60 6.52
N GLU A 186 8.97 15.62 7.26
CA GLU A 186 8.09 15.39 8.41
C GLU A 186 6.82 14.65 7.95
N PRO A 187 6.31 13.70 8.74
CA PRO A 187 5.09 12.98 8.42
C PRO A 187 3.90 13.92 8.27
N THR A 188 3.14 13.74 7.22
CA THR A 188 1.85 14.43 7.06
C THR A 188 0.80 13.67 7.86
N THR A 189 0.09 14.36 8.76
CA THR A 189 -1.01 13.79 9.54
C THR A 189 -2.28 14.56 9.28
N VAL A 190 -3.35 13.86 8.94
CA VAL A 190 -4.68 14.42 8.74
C VAL A 190 -5.71 13.54 9.45
N TYR A 191 -6.30 14.06 10.53
CA TYR A 191 -7.15 13.32 11.46
C TYR A 191 -6.41 12.14 12.08
N ASP A 192 -6.89 10.92 11.84
CA ASP A 192 -6.30 9.67 12.30
C ASP A 192 -5.40 8.98 11.24
N GLN A 193 -5.13 9.65 10.12
CA GLN A 193 -4.32 9.10 9.05
C GLN A 193 -2.97 9.82 8.94
N TYR A 194 -1.96 9.08 8.53
CA TYR A 194 -0.64 9.63 8.28
C TYR A 194 -0.07 9.16 6.93
N LEU A 195 0.85 9.96 6.40
CA LEU A 195 1.72 9.63 5.29
C LEU A 195 3.16 9.86 5.72
N ILE A 196 3.99 8.83 5.62
CA ILE A 196 5.43 8.86 5.88
C ILE A 196 6.14 8.70 4.54
N ILE A 197 7.10 9.56 4.26
CA ILE A 197 7.93 9.50 3.04
C ILE A 197 9.38 9.29 3.47
N ILE A 198 9.96 8.18 3.05
CA ILE A 198 11.30 7.74 3.40
C ILE A 198 12.09 7.32 2.15
N LYS A 199 13.39 7.21 2.31
CA LYS A 199 14.32 6.65 1.32
C LYS A 199 15.38 5.81 2.01
N LYS A 200 16.23 5.14 1.27
CA LYS A 200 17.44 4.53 1.84
C LYS A 200 18.27 5.57 2.59
N SER A 201 18.77 5.20 3.77
CA SER A 201 19.71 6.06 4.49
C SER A 201 21.01 6.21 3.71
N SER A 202 21.51 7.44 3.63
CA SER A 202 22.84 7.71 3.08
C SER A 202 23.89 7.09 4.01
N GLN A 203 24.70 6.15 3.51
CA GLN A 203 25.83 5.58 4.25
C GLN A 203 26.94 6.60 4.44
#